data_e540b06eb98bb8cd4148522c700937ac
#
_entry.id   e540b06eb98bb8cd4148522c700937ac
#
_cell.length_a   1.000
_cell.length_b   1.000
_cell.length_c   1.000
_cell.angle_alpha   90.00
_cell.angle_beta   90.00
_cell.angle_gamma   90.00
#
_symmetry.space_group_name_H-M   'P 1'
#
loop_
_entity.id
_entity.type
_entity.pdbx_description
1 polymer ?
#
loop_
_entity_poly.entity_id
_entity_poly.type
_entity_poly.pdbx_seq_one_letter_code
_entity_poly.pdbx_strand_id
1 'polypeptide(L)'
;MAALNLTWVLTVTAAVTMPGGGAPPGTPSAKLKEKQRTKVVVALYPFKAIETGDLSLEKGVEYEVIDDSQEHWWKVKDENGSVGYIPSNYVKEKETIGLQKYEWYVGEMSRQRAESLLKQEDKEGCFVVRNSSTKGMYTLSLYTKVNHPQTKHYHIKQNARGEFYLSDKHCCSSIPELINYHKHNSGGLCSRLKTTPCDRPAPPTAGLSHDKWEIDPSELVLLEELGAGQFGVVRHGRWHGSIDTAVKMMKEGTMSEDDFIDEAKVMTKLQHPNLVQLYGVCSKHRPIYIVTEYMRHGSLLTYVRPRQSRPAEVRGGTSADQLGPGVLLDMCIQVCKGMTYLEKHNYIHRDLAARNCLVAEENVVKVADFGLARYVLDDQYTSSGGTKFPIKWAPPEVLNYTRFSSKSDVWAFGVLMWEVFTRGKVPYGKMKNSEVVDMVQKGHVLEKPKECLNEIYNVMKACWRHAPEDRPSFRLLKEELSGVAHSVLAD
;
A
#
# COMPACT_ATOMS: atom_id res chain seq x y z
N MET A 1 27.38 3.90 -41.05
CA MET A 1 27.37 2.54 -41.61
C MET A 1 27.33 1.59 -40.44
N ALA A 2 26.39 0.70 -40.20
CA ALA A 2 25.25 0.18 -40.93
C ALA A 2 24.13 -0.11 -39.88
N ALA A 3 22.89 0.17 -40.29
CA ALA A 3 21.67 -0.26 -39.61
C ALA A 3 21.45 -1.75 -39.79
N LEU A 4 20.91 -2.44 -38.80
CA LEU A 4 20.31 -3.75 -38.94
C LEU A 4 18.88 -3.71 -38.40
N ASN A 5 17.94 -3.56 -39.31
CA ASN A 5 16.51 -3.85 -39.13
C ASN A 5 16.30 -5.36 -38.98
N LEU A 6 15.51 -5.77 -38.02
CA LEU A 6 14.93 -7.11 -37.97
C LEU A 6 13.39 -7.00 -37.94
N THR A 7 12.84 -7.17 -39.14
CA THR A 7 11.41 -7.31 -39.42
C THR A 7 11.00 -8.77 -39.15
N TRP A 8 9.99 -9.03 -38.35
CA TRP A 8 9.35 -10.32 -38.25
C TRP A 8 8.19 -10.44 -39.21
N VAL A 9 8.33 -11.39 -40.13
CA VAL A 9 7.34 -11.75 -41.14
C VAL A 9 6.33 -12.74 -40.53
N LEU A 10 5.06 -12.39 -40.62
CA LEU A 10 3.93 -13.29 -40.35
C LEU A 10 3.73 -14.19 -41.56
N THR A 11 3.88 -15.50 -41.39
CA THR A 11 3.55 -16.51 -42.40
C THR A 11 2.11 -16.96 -42.19
N VAL A 12 1.25 -16.60 -43.13
CA VAL A 12 -0.11 -17.12 -43.26
C VAL A 12 -0.05 -18.38 -44.12
N THR A 13 -0.45 -19.53 -43.60
CA THR A 13 -0.63 -20.76 -44.37
C THR A 13 -2.09 -20.88 -44.76
N ALA A 14 -2.35 -20.76 -46.04
CA ALA A 14 -3.67 -21.05 -46.66
C ALA A 14 -3.81 -22.55 -46.87
N ALA A 15 -4.88 -23.13 -46.39
CA ALA A 15 -5.28 -24.50 -46.71
C ALA A 15 -6.29 -24.50 -47.82
N VAL A 16 -5.97 -25.28 -48.85
CA VAL A 16 -6.75 -25.49 -50.07
C VAL A 16 -7.96 -26.40 -49.80
N THR A 17 -9.13 -25.99 -50.24
CA THR A 17 -10.37 -26.78 -50.26
C THR A 17 -10.43 -27.69 -51.45
N MET A 18 -10.92 -28.93 -51.29
CA MET A 18 -11.54 -29.76 -52.33
C MET A 18 -12.89 -30.32 -51.85
N PRO A 19 -13.85 -30.50 -52.74
CA PRO A 19 -15.26 -30.69 -52.40
C PRO A 19 -15.72 -32.15 -52.45
N GLY A 20 -16.80 -32.46 -51.75
CA GLY A 20 -17.58 -33.61 -52.04
C GLY A 20 -18.29 -34.26 -50.87
N GLY A 21 -19.63 -34.31 -50.93
CA GLY A 21 -20.44 -35.27 -50.18
C GLY A 21 -21.57 -34.67 -49.37
N GLY A 22 -22.77 -34.60 -49.95
CA GLY A 22 -23.99 -34.16 -49.29
C GLY A 22 -24.53 -35.16 -48.25
N ALA A 23 -25.11 -34.66 -47.21
CA ALA A 23 -26.00 -35.37 -46.31
C ALA A 23 -27.14 -34.43 -45.82
N PRO A 24 -28.32 -34.95 -45.46
CA PRO A 24 -29.60 -34.24 -45.45
C PRO A 24 -29.79 -33.27 -44.27
N PRO A 25 -30.82 -32.41 -44.33
CA PRO A 25 -30.99 -31.32 -43.37
C PRO A 25 -31.48 -31.84 -42.01
N GLY A 26 -30.60 -31.75 -41.00
CA GLY A 26 -30.93 -31.91 -39.59
C GLY A 26 -31.56 -30.64 -39.05
N THR A 27 -32.61 -30.81 -38.31
CA THR A 27 -33.36 -29.84 -37.48
C THR A 27 -32.48 -28.79 -36.76
N PRO A 28 -32.90 -27.53 -36.65
CA PRO A 28 -32.14 -26.50 -35.94
C PRO A 28 -32.08 -26.83 -34.45
N SER A 29 -30.92 -27.21 -33.97
CA SER A 29 -30.59 -27.33 -32.56
C SER A 29 -30.68 -25.93 -31.94
N ALA A 30 -31.67 -25.76 -31.10
CA ALA A 30 -31.80 -24.55 -30.24
C ALA A 30 -30.54 -24.44 -29.39
N LYS A 31 -29.63 -23.50 -29.74
CA LYS A 31 -28.59 -23.05 -28.85
C LYS A 31 -29.28 -22.48 -27.62
N LEU A 32 -29.29 -23.25 -26.51
CA LEU A 32 -29.55 -22.73 -25.17
C LEU A 32 -28.58 -21.56 -24.99
N LYS A 33 -29.12 -20.35 -25.01
CA LYS A 33 -28.40 -19.16 -24.48
C LYS A 33 -28.10 -19.49 -23.02
N GLU A 34 -26.84 -19.78 -22.72
CA GLU A 34 -26.35 -19.72 -21.35
C GLU A 34 -26.76 -18.35 -20.80
N LYS A 35 -27.65 -18.38 -19.81
CA LYS A 35 -28.04 -17.20 -19.04
C LYS A 35 -26.76 -16.73 -18.37
N GLN A 36 -26.08 -15.72 -18.91
CA GLN A 36 -24.95 -15.08 -18.26
C GLN A 36 -25.42 -14.71 -16.85
N ARG A 37 -24.87 -15.39 -15.83
CA ARG A 37 -25.10 -15.06 -14.43
C ARG A 37 -24.62 -13.62 -14.23
N THR A 38 -25.53 -12.73 -13.93
CA THR A 38 -25.21 -11.34 -13.60
C THR A 38 -24.34 -11.34 -12.34
N LYS A 39 -23.14 -10.75 -12.46
CA LYS A 39 -22.20 -10.61 -11.33
C LYS A 39 -22.77 -9.56 -10.38
N VAL A 40 -22.99 -9.94 -9.12
CA VAL A 40 -23.48 -9.04 -8.06
C VAL A 40 -22.38 -8.82 -7.02
N VAL A 41 -22.22 -7.57 -6.62
CA VAL A 41 -21.28 -7.15 -5.59
C VAL A 41 -21.99 -6.51 -4.40
N VAL A 42 -21.37 -6.57 -3.23
CA VAL A 42 -21.87 -5.95 -1.99
C VAL A 42 -20.88 -4.86 -1.58
N ALA A 43 -21.37 -3.69 -1.23
CA ALA A 43 -20.54 -2.60 -0.75
C ALA A 43 -20.04 -2.88 0.68
N LEU A 44 -18.73 -2.84 0.87
CA LEU A 44 -18.04 -2.99 2.15
C LEU A 44 -17.85 -1.64 2.86
N TYR A 45 -17.75 -0.57 2.07
CA TYR A 45 -17.56 0.81 2.53
C TYR A 45 -18.56 1.73 1.84
N PRO A 46 -19.02 2.80 2.52
CA PRO A 46 -19.81 3.82 1.87
C PRO A 46 -18.92 4.66 0.93
N PHE A 47 -19.45 5.05 -0.21
CA PHE A 47 -18.82 5.96 -1.15
C PHE A 47 -19.83 7.03 -1.57
N LYS A 48 -19.43 8.28 -1.56
CA LYS A 48 -20.24 9.37 -2.06
C LYS A 48 -19.75 9.74 -3.46
N ALA A 49 -20.63 9.67 -4.45
CA ALA A 49 -20.37 10.11 -5.80
C ALA A 49 -19.88 11.57 -5.81
N ILE A 50 -18.80 11.83 -6.53
CA ILE A 50 -18.15 13.15 -6.59
C ILE A 50 -18.43 13.82 -7.92
N GLU A 51 -18.42 13.05 -9.02
CA GLU A 51 -18.58 13.53 -10.37
C GLU A 51 -19.84 12.97 -11.05
N THR A 52 -20.26 13.63 -12.12
CA THR A 52 -21.33 13.12 -12.99
C THR A 52 -20.87 11.81 -13.63
N GLY A 53 -21.62 10.74 -13.39
CA GLY A 53 -21.30 9.41 -13.89
C GLY A 53 -20.83 8.44 -12.79
N ASP A 54 -20.46 8.92 -11.60
CA ASP A 54 -20.24 8.09 -10.44
C ASP A 54 -21.56 7.70 -9.76
N LEU A 55 -21.58 6.54 -9.08
CA LEU A 55 -22.71 6.09 -8.28
C LEU A 55 -22.29 6.00 -6.82
N SER A 56 -23.12 6.55 -5.92
CA SER A 56 -22.89 6.42 -4.48
C SER A 56 -23.12 4.99 -4.01
N LEU A 57 -22.31 4.54 -3.04
CA LEU A 57 -22.43 3.24 -2.40
C LEU A 57 -22.91 3.40 -0.96
N GLU A 58 -23.86 2.57 -0.56
CA GLU A 58 -24.26 2.38 0.82
C GLU A 58 -23.75 1.03 1.33
N LYS A 59 -23.11 1.04 2.50
CA LYS A 59 -22.51 -0.18 3.09
C LYS A 59 -23.56 -1.27 3.26
N GLY A 60 -23.26 -2.47 2.77
CA GLY A 60 -24.13 -3.65 2.84
C GLY A 60 -25.13 -3.77 1.69
N VAL A 61 -25.28 -2.77 0.84
CA VAL A 61 -26.19 -2.80 -0.31
C VAL A 61 -25.55 -3.54 -1.49
N GLU A 62 -26.39 -4.20 -2.27
CA GLU A 62 -26.00 -4.98 -3.45
C GLU A 62 -26.11 -4.16 -4.72
N TYR A 63 -25.14 -4.38 -5.64
CA TYR A 63 -25.08 -3.73 -6.95
C TYR A 63 -24.80 -4.76 -8.03
N GLU A 64 -25.48 -4.62 -9.17
CA GLU A 64 -25.27 -5.46 -10.35
C GLU A 64 -24.10 -4.91 -11.17
N VAL A 65 -23.08 -5.72 -11.45
CA VAL A 65 -21.92 -5.32 -12.25
C VAL A 65 -22.30 -5.34 -13.73
N ILE A 66 -22.13 -4.19 -14.39
CA ILE A 66 -22.34 -4.04 -15.82
C ILE A 66 -21.01 -4.18 -16.57
N ASP A 67 -19.94 -3.58 -16.04
CA ASP A 67 -18.61 -3.59 -16.64
C ASP A 67 -17.54 -3.58 -15.55
N ASP A 68 -16.67 -4.58 -15.53
CA ASP A 68 -15.52 -4.73 -14.63
C ASP A 68 -14.20 -4.85 -15.40
N SER A 69 -14.18 -4.40 -16.66
CA SER A 69 -12.99 -4.43 -17.52
C SER A 69 -11.85 -3.56 -17.00
N GLN A 70 -12.14 -2.57 -16.18
CA GLN A 70 -11.16 -1.70 -15.54
C GLN A 70 -10.80 -2.22 -14.14
N GLU A 71 -9.53 -2.16 -13.77
CA GLU A 71 -9.04 -2.70 -12.50
C GLU A 71 -9.63 -1.99 -11.28
N HIS A 72 -9.77 -0.66 -11.32
CA HIS A 72 -10.04 0.16 -10.13
C HIS A 72 -11.42 0.78 -10.08
N TRP A 73 -12.11 0.92 -11.20
CA TRP A 73 -13.43 1.51 -11.29
C TRP A 73 -14.36 0.62 -12.11
N TRP A 74 -15.44 0.17 -11.47
CA TRP A 74 -16.42 -0.71 -12.12
C TRP A 74 -17.72 0.02 -12.37
N LYS A 75 -18.34 -0.25 -13.51
CA LYS A 75 -19.67 0.27 -13.83
C LYS A 75 -20.72 -0.69 -13.27
N VAL A 76 -21.59 -0.16 -12.43
CA VAL A 76 -22.63 -0.96 -11.75
C VAL A 76 -23.99 -0.31 -11.88
N LYS A 77 -25.02 -1.09 -11.52
CA LYS A 77 -26.42 -0.64 -11.45
C LYS A 77 -26.94 -0.92 -10.03
N ASP A 78 -27.64 0.05 -9.45
CA ASP A 78 -28.33 -0.10 -8.18
C ASP A 78 -29.72 -0.75 -8.34
N GLU A 79 -30.41 -0.96 -7.24
CA GLU A 79 -31.79 -1.53 -7.20
C GLU A 79 -32.82 -0.65 -7.90
N ASN A 80 -32.60 0.65 -7.99
CA ASN A 80 -33.47 1.63 -8.64
C ASN A 80 -33.23 1.74 -10.16
N GLY A 81 -32.21 1.01 -10.67
CA GLY A 81 -31.83 1.05 -12.07
C GLY A 81 -30.86 2.18 -12.43
N SER A 82 -30.38 2.96 -11.46
CA SER A 82 -29.37 3.99 -11.69
C SER A 82 -28.02 3.32 -11.98
N VAL A 83 -27.30 3.84 -12.96
CA VAL A 83 -26.04 3.28 -13.45
C VAL A 83 -24.93 4.30 -13.28
N GLY A 84 -23.78 3.86 -12.73
CA GLY A 84 -22.60 4.71 -12.57
C GLY A 84 -21.37 3.93 -12.19
N TYR A 85 -20.25 4.65 -12.08
CA TYR A 85 -18.95 4.08 -11.70
C TYR A 85 -18.75 4.11 -10.18
N ILE A 86 -18.13 3.03 -9.67
CA ILE A 86 -17.80 2.85 -8.26
C ILE A 86 -16.36 2.37 -8.11
N PRO A 87 -15.68 2.64 -6.98
CA PRO A 87 -14.37 2.08 -6.69
C PRO A 87 -14.45 0.56 -6.49
N SER A 88 -13.70 -0.22 -7.26
CA SER A 88 -13.74 -1.69 -7.22
C SER A 88 -13.31 -2.27 -5.85
N ASN A 89 -12.41 -1.58 -5.13
CA ASN A 89 -11.93 -1.98 -3.81
C ASN A 89 -12.91 -1.65 -2.65
N TYR A 90 -14.03 -0.97 -2.95
CA TYR A 90 -15.11 -0.72 -1.98
C TYR A 90 -16.17 -1.81 -1.98
N VAL A 91 -16.11 -2.72 -2.93
CA VAL A 91 -17.09 -3.80 -3.09
C VAL A 91 -16.44 -5.18 -3.10
N LYS A 92 -17.25 -6.21 -2.88
CA LYS A 92 -16.83 -7.61 -2.98
C LYS A 92 -17.93 -8.41 -3.66
N GLU A 93 -17.53 -9.39 -4.50
CA GLU A 93 -18.49 -10.31 -5.12
C GLU A 93 -19.32 -11.03 -4.05
N LYS A 94 -20.63 -11.02 -4.21
CA LYS A 94 -21.59 -11.61 -3.25
C LYS A 94 -21.28 -13.08 -2.96
N GLU A 95 -20.89 -13.84 -3.97
CA GLU A 95 -20.55 -15.26 -3.85
C GLU A 95 -19.24 -15.52 -3.07
N THR A 96 -18.34 -14.53 -3.01
CA THR A 96 -17.01 -14.66 -2.40
C THR A 96 -16.84 -13.84 -1.13
N ILE A 97 -17.90 -13.20 -0.63
CA ILE A 97 -17.78 -12.20 0.45
C ILE A 97 -17.28 -12.78 1.77
N GLY A 98 -17.50 -14.08 2.04
CA GLY A 98 -16.95 -14.77 3.20
C GLY A 98 -17.08 -14.00 4.52
N LEU A 99 -15.97 -13.87 5.27
CA LEU A 99 -15.93 -13.14 6.54
C LEU A 99 -15.92 -11.62 6.41
N GLN A 100 -15.65 -11.06 5.21
CA GLN A 100 -15.55 -9.61 4.98
C GLN A 100 -16.85 -8.85 5.30
N LYS A 101 -17.99 -9.50 5.27
CA LYS A 101 -19.29 -8.91 5.64
C LYS A 101 -19.39 -8.55 7.14
N TYR A 102 -18.54 -9.13 7.97
CA TYR A 102 -18.56 -8.90 9.41
C TYR A 102 -17.65 -7.76 9.82
N GLU A 103 -18.13 -6.86 10.67
CA GLU A 103 -17.37 -5.69 11.15
C GLU A 103 -16.13 -6.08 11.96
N TRP A 104 -16.17 -7.19 12.64
CA TRP A 104 -15.05 -7.68 13.44
C TRP A 104 -13.92 -8.33 12.63
N TYR A 105 -14.10 -8.58 11.32
CA TYR A 105 -13.05 -9.19 10.50
C TYR A 105 -12.21 -8.13 9.79
N VAL A 106 -10.90 -8.13 10.03
CA VAL A 106 -9.94 -7.12 9.55
C VAL A 106 -8.92 -7.65 8.53
N GLY A 107 -9.09 -8.90 8.07
CA GLY A 107 -8.26 -9.48 7.00
C GLY A 107 -6.77 -9.55 7.35
N GLU A 108 -5.94 -9.01 6.47
CA GLU A 108 -4.45 -9.08 6.54
C GLU A 108 -3.84 -8.07 7.53
N MET A 109 -4.59 -7.61 8.53
CA MET A 109 -4.06 -6.71 9.55
C MET A 109 -2.95 -7.38 10.36
N SER A 110 -1.80 -6.72 10.53
CA SER A 110 -0.71 -7.23 11.37
C SER A 110 -1.09 -7.25 12.86
N ARG A 111 -0.36 -8.04 13.65
CA ARG A 111 -0.54 -8.10 15.11
C ARG A 111 -0.39 -6.72 15.74
N GLN A 112 0.67 -5.99 15.39
CA GLN A 112 0.97 -4.66 15.93
C GLN A 112 -0.11 -3.64 15.62
N ARG A 113 -0.66 -3.68 14.39
CA ARG A 113 -1.77 -2.80 14.02
C ARG A 113 -3.05 -3.13 14.77
N ALA A 114 -3.34 -4.43 14.97
CA ALA A 114 -4.48 -4.84 15.78
C ALA A 114 -4.34 -4.41 17.24
N GLU A 115 -3.14 -4.53 17.83
CA GLU A 115 -2.84 -4.06 19.19
C GLU A 115 -3.01 -2.53 19.31
N SER A 116 -2.47 -1.77 18.35
CA SER A 116 -2.60 -0.30 18.33
C SER A 116 -4.05 0.14 18.21
N LEU A 117 -4.80 -0.45 17.29
CA LEU A 117 -6.21 -0.16 17.05
C LEU A 117 -7.05 -0.43 18.29
N LEU A 118 -6.90 -1.60 18.90
CA LEU A 118 -7.66 -1.99 20.08
C LEU A 118 -7.29 -1.18 21.33
N LYS A 119 -6.02 -0.79 21.46
CA LYS A 119 -5.55 0.10 22.52
C LYS A 119 -6.11 1.52 22.38
N GLN A 120 -6.24 2.01 21.14
CA GLN A 120 -6.82 3.33 20.86
C GLN A 120 -8.30 3.37 21.22
N GLU A 121 -9.06 2.31 20.92
CA GLU A 121 -10.46 2.19 21.34
C GLU A 121 -10.63 2.15 22.86
N ASP A 122 -9.64 1.62 23.57
CA ASP A 122 -9.59 1.51 25.03
C ASP A 122 -10.90 1.02 25.69
N LYS A 123 -11.57 0.06 25.08
CA LYS A 123 -12.83 -0.52 25.56
C LYS A 123 -12.64 -1.99 25.95
N GLU A 124 -13.02 -2.34 27.20
CA GLU A 124 -13.01 -3.74 27.68
C GLU A 124 -13.84 -4.65 26.76
N GLY A 125 -13.23 -5.75 26.30
CA GLY A 125 -13.88 -6.71 25.38
C GLY A 125 -13.95 -6.27 23.94
N CYS A 126 -13.22 -5.19 23.57
CA CYS A 126 -13.08 -4.80 22.17
C CYS A 126 -12.19 -5.79 21.41
N PHE A 127 -12.61 -6.23 20.22
CA PHE A 127 -11.95 -7.32 19.52
C PHE A 127 -12.00 -7.18 18.01
N VAL A 128 -11.05 -7.86 17.36
CA VAL A 128 -11.04 -8.09 15.91
C VAL A 128 -10.60 -9.52 15.60
N VAL A 129 -11.03 -10.06 14.46
CA VAL A 129 -10.52 -11.30 13.87
C VAL A 129 -9.71 -10.94 12.63
N ARG A 130 -8.48 -11.40 12.57
CA ARG A 130 -7.56 -11.17 11.45
C ARG A 130 -7.03 -12.48 10.88
N ASN A 131 -6.51 -12.44 9.69
CA ASN A 131 -5.76 -13.57 9.16
C ASN A 131 -4.55 -13.84 10.06
N SER A 132 -4.31 -15.11 10.30
CA SER A 132 -3.10 -15.54 10.97
C SER A 132 -1.92 -15.47 9.99
N SER A 133 -0.73 -15.47 10.52
CA SER A 133 0.51 -15.65 9.76
C SER A 133 0.56 -16.97 8.99
N THR A 134 -0.07 -18.00 9.52
CA THR A 134 -0.25 -19.27 8.83
C THR A 134 -1.41 -19.15 7.85
N LYS A 135 -1.14 -19.37 6.57
CA LYS A 135 -2.14 -19.28 5.49
C LYS A 135 -3.38 -20.15 5.80
N GLY A 136 -4.55 -19.54 5.68
CA GLY A 136 -5.84 -20.21 5.93
C GLY A 136 -6.25 -20.29 7.40
N MET A 137 -5.44 -19.77 8.32
CA MET A 137 -5.75 -19.71 9.76
C MET A 137 -6.19 -18.29 10.15
N TYR A 138 -6.86 -18.18 11.29
CA TYR A 138 -7.37 -16.91 11.83
C TYR A 138 -6.92 -16.70 13.27
N THR A 139 -6.82 -15.44 13.68
CA THR A 139 -6.46 -15.04 15.04
C THR A 139 -7.48 -14.03 15.57
N LEU A 140 -8.03 -14.30 16.73
CA LEU A 140 -8.82 -13.36 17.50
C LEU A 140 -7.86 -12.49 18.34
N SER A 141 -7.94 -11.18 18.19
CA SER A 141 -7.25 -10.20 19.03
C SER A 141 -8.26 -9.51 19.92
N LEU A 142 -8.10 -9.61 21.23
CA LEU A 142 -9.06 -9.17 22.26
C LEU A 142 -8.39 -8.25 23.26
N TYR A 143 -8.92 -7.06 23.42
CA TYR A 143 -8.44 -6.09 24.39
C TYR A 143 -9.11 -6.30 25.75
N THR A 144 -8.32 -6.25 26.81
CA THR A 144 -8.80 -6.37 28.19
C THR A 144 -8.07 -5.41 29.11
N LYS A 145 -8.78 -4.92 30.12
CA LYS A 145 -8.26 -4.12 31.24
C LYS A 145 -8.11 -4.97 32.52
N VAL A 146 -8.46 -6.25 32.45
CA VAL A 146 -8.31 -7.15 33.60
C VAL A 146 -6.84 -7.31 33.95
N ASN A 147 -6.46 -6.99 35.18
CA ASN A 147 -5.13 -6.86 35.75
C ASN A 147 -4.36 -5.62 35.25
N HIS A 148 -4.23 -5.43 33.94
CA HIS A 148 -3.67 -4.25 33.28
C HIS A 148 -4.12 -4.20 31.81
N PRO A 149 -4.17 -2.99 31.20
CA PRO A 149 -4.56 -2.84 29.80
C PRO A 149 -3.61 -3.61 28.86
N GLN A 150 -4.14 -4.58 28.12
CA GLN A 150 -3.38 -5.41 27.18
C GLN A 150 -4.26 -6.02 26.10
N THR A 151 -3.66 -6.38 24.98
CA THR A 151 -4.32 -7.17 23.94
C THR A 151 -3.85 -8.61 24.01
N LYS A 152 -4.78 -9.54 24.09
CA LYS A 152 -4.54 -10.99 24.04
C LYS A 152 -4.86 -11.52 22.64
N HIS A 153 -4.06 -12.46 22.15
CA HIS A 153 -4.24 -13.08 20.84
C HIS A 153 -4.54 -14.57 21.01
N TYR A 154 -5.60 -15.04 20.36
CA TYR A 154 -6.05 -16.42 20.42
C TYR A 154 -6.15 -16.98 19.01
N HIS A 155 -5.44 -18.08 18.72
CA HIS A 155 -5.56 -18.74 17.44
C HIS A 155 -6.92 -19.47 17.36
N ILE A 156 -7.67 -19.21 16.30
CA ILE A 156 -8.87 -19.95 15.96
C ILE A 156 -8.40 -21.25 15.29
N LYS A 157 -8.59 -22.36 16.01
CA LYS A 157 -8.22 -23.70 15.57
C LYS A 157 -9.38 -24.39 14.87
N GLN A 158 -9.07 -25.39 14.04
CA GLN A 158 -10.04 -26.23 13.40
C GLN A 158 -9.74 -27.69 13.73
N ASN A 159 -10.78 -28.45 14.11
CA ASN A 159 -10.63 -29.88 14.40
C ASN A 159 -10.78 -30.75 13.13
N ALA A 160 -10.60 -32.05 13.26
CA ALA A 160 -10.73 -33.00 12.15
C ALA A 160 -12.13 -33.05 11.51
N ARG A 161 -13.15 -32.53 12.18
CA ARG A 161 -14.53 -32.43 11.66
C ARG A 161 -14.79 -31.11 10.92
N GLY A 162 -13.79 -30.23 10.84
CA GLY A 162 -13.94 -28.90 10.24
C GLY A 162 -14.55 -27.86 11.17
N GLU A 163 -14.78 -28.16 12.47
CA GLU A 163 -15.37 -27.25 13.43
C GLU A 163 -14.30 -26.31 14.01
N PHE A 164 -14.67 -25.05 14.25
CA PHE A 164 -13.79 -24.01 14.76
C PHE A 164 -13.91 -23.87 16.29
N TYR A 165 -12.77 -23.63 16.95
CA TYR A 165 -12.74 -23.47 18.41
C TYR A 165 -11.56 -22.59 18.86
N LEU A 166 -11.69 -21.98 20.04
CA LEU A 166 -10.62 -21.27 20.75
C LEU A 166 -10.11 -22.09 21.94
N SER A 167 -11.00 -22.84 22.59
CA SER A 167 -10.66 -23.84 23.58
C SER A 167 -11.42 -25.14 23.25
N ASP A 168 -10.86 -26.28 23.60
CA ASP A 168 -11.42 -27.61 23.27
C ASP A 168 -12.79 -27.91 23.91
N LYS A 169 -13.26 -26.99 24.78
CA LYS A 169 -14.54 -27.15 25.51
C LYS A 169 -15.76 -26.82 24.64
N HIS A 170 -15.62 -26.08 23.57
CA HIS A 170 -16.72 -25.68 22.71
C HIS A 170 -16.26 -25.51 21.27
N CYS A 171 -16.87 -26.25 20.35
CA CYS A 171 -16.62 -26.20 18.92
C CYS A 171 -17.87 -25.70 18.19
N CYS A 172 -17.69 -24.92 17.16
CA CYS A 172 -18.75 -24.34 16.33
C CYS A 172 -18.54 -24.68 14.86
N SER A 173 -19.63 -24.76 14.10
CA SER A 173 -19.59 -25.10 12.68
C SER A 173 -18.95 -24.01 11.82
N SER A 174 -18.91 -22.77 12.32
CA SER A 174 -18.38 -21.62 11.62
C SER A 174 -17.74 -20.60 12.56
N ILE A 175 -16.84 -19.76 12.02
CA ILE A 175 -16.22 -18.66 12.77
C ILE A 175 -17.28 -17.65 13.26
N PRO A 176 -18.27 -17.22 12.47
CA PRO A 176 -19.33 -16.34 12.98
C PRO A 176 -20.10 -16.91 14.17
N GLU A 177 -20.39 -18.20 14.16
CA GLU A 177 -21.04 -18.89 15.28
C GLU A 177 -20.13 -18.90 16.52
N LEU A 178 -18.83 -19.17 16.35
CA LEU A 178 -17.84 -19.11 17.41
C LEU A 178 -17.75 -17.71 18.03
N ILE A 179 -17.72 -16.66 17.21
CA ILE A 179 -17.72 -15.27 17.69
C ILE A 179 -19.02 -14.97 18.45
N ASN A 180 -20.16 -15.40 17.92
CA ASN A 180 -21.44 -15.20 18.61
C ASN A 180 -21.50 -15.91 19.96
N TYR A 181 -20.99 -17.15 20.06
CA TYR A 181 -20.87 -17.86 21.33
C TYR A 181 -20.05 -17.07 22.35
N HIS A 182 -18.89 -16.55 21.95
CA HIS A 182 -17.99 -15.80 22.84
C HIS A 182 -18.45 -14.38 23.16
N LYS A 183 -19.45 -13.84 22.48
CA LYS A 183 -20.15 -12.61 22.91
C LYS A 183 -20.96 -12.85 24.19
N HIS A 184 -21.44 -14.06 24.39
CA HIS A 184 -22.26 -14.42 25.55
C HIS A 184 -21.48 -15.19 26.64
N ASN A 185 -20.42 -15.92 26.24
CA ASN A 185 -19.64 -16.77 27.11
C ASN A 185 -18.14 -16.45 26.99
N SER A 186 -17.44 -16.24 28.10
CA SER A 186 -15.97 -16.05 28.05
C SER A 186 -15.25 -17.32 27.55
N GLY A 187 -15.70 -18.51 27.97
CA GLY A 187 -15.25 -19.80 27.42
C GLY A 187 -13.74 -20.02 27.38
N GLY A 188 -12.98 -19.45 28.35
CA GLY A 188 -11.52 -19.51 28.40
C GLY A 188 -10.83 -18.23 27.88
N LEU A 189 -11.57 -17.27 27.35
CA LEU A 189 -11.03 -15.95 27.04
C LEU A 189 -10.88 -15.10 28.30
N CYS A 190 -9.99 -14.12 28.27
CA CYS A 190 -9.77 -13.15 29.36
C CYS A 190 -11.00 -12.25 29.62
N SER A 191 -11.87 -12.06 28.62
CA SER A 191 -13.12 -11.32 28.67
C SER A 191 -14.09 -11.85 27.61
N ARG A 192 -15.39 -11.55 27.77
CA ARG A 192 -16.36 -11.76 26.68
C ARG A 192 -16.10 -10.75 25.57
N LEU A 193 -16.43 -11.14 24.34
CA LEU A 193 -16.43 -10.25 23.18
C LEU A 193 -17.60 -9.27 23.29
N LYS A 194 -17.34 -7.97 23.30
CA LYS A 194 -18.38 -6.96 23.54
C LYS A 194 -18.59 -6.03 22.35
N THR A 195 -17.53 -5.46 21.81
CA THR A 195 -17.59 -4.44 20.75
C THR A 195 -16.48 -4.64 19.76
N THR A 196 -16.66 -4.06 18.58
CA THR A 196 -15.64 -3.97 17.55
C THR A 196 -15.17 -2.52 17.47
N PRO A 197 -13.95 -2.24 16.98
CA PRO A 197 -13.53 -0.89 16.69
C PRO A 197 -14.54 -0.19 15.80
N CYS A 198 -14.91 1.04 16.17
CA CYS A 198 -15.78 1.87 15.34
C CYS A 198 -15.03 2.31 14.09
N ASP A 199 -15.72 2.30 12.96
CA ASP A 199 -15.30 2.86 11.67
C ASP A 199 -13.88 2.51 11.20
N ARG A 200 -13.78 1.41 10.46
CA ARG A 200 -12.61 1.20 9.62
C ARG A 200 -12.56 2.31 8.58
N PRO A 201 -11.42 3.02 8.46
CA PRO A 201 -11.26 3.96 7.37
C PRO A 201 -11.45 3.20 6.04
N ALA A 202 -12.23 3.79 5.14
CA ALA A 202 -12.36 3.29 3.79
C ALA A 202 -10.97 3.31 3.11
N PRO A 203 -10.66 2.31 2.27
CA PRO A 203 -9.41 2.32 1.52
C PRO A 203 -9.40 3.53 0.56
N PRO A 204 -8.22 4.07 0.23
CA PRO A 204 -8.13 5.12 -0.78
C PRO A 204 -8.63 4.60 -2.13
N THR A 205 -9.25 5.47 -2.91
CA THR A 205 -9.66 5.17 -4.29
C THR A 205 -8.51 5.46 -5.27
N ALA A 206 -8.51 4.80 -6.42
CA ALA A 206 -7.64 5.17 -7.53
C ALA A 206 -8.18 6.43 -8.22
N GLY A 207 -7.66 7.58 -7.85
CA GLY A 207 -8.26 8.86 -8.15
C GLY A 207 -9.48 9.14 -7.25
N LEU A 208 -10.12 10.28 -7.41
CA LEU A 208 -11.33 10.63 -6.66
C LEU A 208 -12.60 10.25 -7.41
N SER A 209 -12.52 10.14 -8.73
CA SER A 209 -13.60 9.76 -9.62
C SER A 209 -13.05 9.00 -10.81
N HIS A 210 -13.92 8.25 -11.48
CA HIS A 210 -13.60 7.56 -12.73
C HIS A 210 -13.11 8.56 -13.80
N ASP A 211 -11.95 8.27 -14.40
CA ASP A 211 -11.30 9.05 -15.49
C ASP A 211 -10.95 10.51 -15.18
N LYS A 212 -11.15 11.01 -13.98
CA LYS A 212 -10.77 12.37 -13.59
C LYS A 212 -9.38 12.41 -12.99
N TRP A 213 -8.44 13.04 -13.68
CA TRP A 213 -7.04 13.27 -13.24
C TRP A 213 -6.68 14.76 -13.18
N GLU A 214 -7.34 15.61 -13.95
CA GLU A 214 -7.20 17.06 -13.89
C GLU A 214 -8.17 17.64 -12.86
N ILE A 215 -7.64 18.40 -11.91
CA ILE A 215 -8.40 19.04 -10.83
C ILE A 215 -8.43 20.54 -11.09
N ASP A 216 -9.62 21.15 -10.95
CA ASP A 216 -9.74 22.61 -10.99
C ASP A 216 -9.22 23.17 -9.65
N PRO A 217 -8.25 24.14 -9.67
CA PRO A 217 -7.77 24.78 -8.45
C PRO A 217 -8.85 25.43 -7.61
N SER A 218 -9.96 25.86 -8.20
CA SER A 218 -11.11 26.45 -7.49
C SER A 218 -11.84 25.46 -6.59
N GLU A 219 -11.68 24.15 -6.83
CA GLU A 219 -12.23 23.10 -5.99
C GLU A 219 -11.39 22.84 -4.71
N LEU A 220 -10.19 23.43 -4.64
CA LEU A 220 -9.24 23.26 -3.54
C LEU A 220 -9.24 24.48 -2.62
N VAL A 221 -9.38 24.23 -1.32
CA VAL A 221 -9.10 25.24 -0.28
C VAL A 221 -7.72 24.92 0.30
N LEU A 222 -6.76 25.84 0.09
CA LEU A 222 -5.41 25.70 0.65
C LEU A 222 -5.39 26.18 2.10
N LEU A 223 -4.89 25.34 2.98
CA LEU A 223 -4.76 25.56 4.43
C LEU A 223 -3.30 25.85 4.81
N GLU A 224 -2.84 25.32 5.95
CA GLU A 224 -1.48 25.54 6.47
C GLU A 224 -0.40 24.91 5.59
N GLU A 225 0.81 25.47 5.68
CA GLU A 225 2.00 24.91 5.04
C GLU A 225 2.48 23.70 5.85
N LEU A 226 2.66 22.56 5.16
CA LEU A 226 3.19 21.34 5.74
C LEU A 226 4.72 21.25 5.62
N GLY A 227 5.28 21.92 4.64
CA GLY A 227 6.71 21.98 4.42
C GLY A 227 7.08 22.63 3.09
N ALA A 228 8.35 23.03 2.98
CA ALA A 228 8.94 23.58 1.77
C ALA A 228 10.23 22.84 1.43
N GLY A 229 10.48 22.64 0.15
CA GLY A 229 11.67 21.98 -0.36
C GLY A 229 12.18 22.63 -1.67
N GLN A 230 13.21 22.04 -2.24
CA GLN A 230 13.79 22.55 -3.50
C GLN A 230 12.81 22.54 -4.68
N PHE A 231 11.80 21.63 -4.65
CA PHE A 231 10.82 21.48 -5.73
C PHE A 231 9.56 22.30 -5.54
N GLY A 232 9.38 22.92 -4.41
CA GLY A 232 8.20 23.73 -4.13
C GLY A 232 7.74 23.65 -2.68
N VAL A 233 6.49 24.06 -2.45
CA VAL A 233 5.84 24.10 -1.13
C VAL A 233 4.74 23.05 -1.11
N VAL A 234 4.58 22.36 0.01
CA VAL A 234 3.49 21.43 0.27
C VAL A 234 2.55 22.05 1.27
N ARG A 235 1.26 22.11 0.96
CA ARG A 235 0.22 22.65 1.84
C ARG A 235 -0.83 21.57 2.13
N HIS A 236 -1.39 21.62 3.32
CA HIS A 236 -2.64 20.94 3.59
C HIS A 236 -3.73 21.58 2.75
N GLY A 237 -4.56 20.78 2.13
CA GLY A 237 -5.67 21.25 1.31
C GLY A 237 -6.95 20.50 1.65
N ARG A 238 -8.07 21.10 1.26
CA ARG A 238 -9.37 20.43 1.35
C ARG A 238 -10.03 20.50 0.00
N TRP A 239 -10.33 19.33 -0.58
CA TRP A 239 -11.01 19.22 -1.86
C TRP A 239 -12.50 18.96 -1.65
N HIS A 240 -13.34 19.62 -2.46
CA HIS A 240 -14.81 19.59 -2.32
C HIS A 240 -15.30 19.80 -0.88
N GLY A 241 -14.59 20.60 -0.10
CA GLY A 241 -14.91 20.97 1.27
C GLY A 241 -14.76 19.89 2.34
N SER A 242 -14.56 18.63 1.97
CA SER A 242 -14.57 17.50 2.91
C SER A 242 -13.37 16.55 2.83
N ILE A 243 -12.64 16.52 1.72
CA ILE A 243 -11.55 15.56 1.49
C ILE A 243 -10.22 16.22 1.81
N ASP A 244 -9.55 15.77 2.86
CA ASP A 244 -8.22 16.24 3.21
C ASP A 244 -7.18 15.76 2.19
N THR A 245 -6.36 16.68 1.70
CA THR A 245 -5.35 16.45 0.67
C THR A 245 -4.02 17.09 1.05
N ALA A 246 -2.93 16.59 0.49
CA ALA A 246 -1.66 17.30 0.44
C ALA A 246 -1.51 17.88 -0.98
N VAL A 247 -1.29 19.19 -1.06
CA VAL A 247 -1.16 19.91 -2.32
C VAL A 247 0.29 20.37 -2.45
N LYS A 248 1.01 19.75 -3.38
CA LYS A 248 2.40 20.08 -3.69
C LYS A 248 2.42 21.11 -4.82
N MET A 249 2.80 22.33 -4.50
CA MET A 249 2.88 23.44 -5.44
C MET A 249 4.29 23.47 -6.01
N MET A 250 4.43 23.09 -7.29
CA MET A 250 5.73 22.91 -7.93
C MET A 250 6.32 24.27 -8.34
N LYS A 251 7.60 24.50 -7.99
CA LYS A 251 8.34 25.67 -8.43
C LYS A 251 8.59 25.58 -9.94
N GLU A 252 8.28 26.64 -10.69
CA GLU A 252 8.48 26.69 -12.14
C GLU A 252 9.93 26.36 -12.52
N GLY A 253 10.12 25.64 -13.63
CA GLY A 253 11.41 25.25 -14.16
C GLY A 253 12.15 24.15 -13.38
N THR A 254 11.53 23.53 -12.36
CA THR A 254 12.17 22.45 -11.59
C THR A 254 11.86 21.07 -12.13
N MET A 255 10.90 20.95 -13.06
CA MET A 255 10.43 19.67 -13.57
C MET A 255 10.05 19.77 -15.06
N SER A 256 10.16 18.67 -15.80
CA SER A 256 9.59 18.52 -17.15
C SER A 256 8.07 18.34 -17.01
N GLU A 257 7.34 19.45 -17.14
CA GLU A 257 5.92 19.50 -16.82
C GLU A 257 5.05 18.66 -17.77
N ASP A 258 5.30 18.77 -19.09
CA ASP A 258 4.52 18.05 -20.10
C ASP A 258 4.65 16.53 -19.97
N ASP A 259 5.88 16.05 -19.80
CA ASP A 259 6.16 14.63 -19.59
C ASP A 259 5.51 14.11 -18.30
N PHE A 260 5.53 14.94 -17.23
CA PHE A 260 4.89 14.59 -15.97
C PHE A 260 3.37 14.52 -16.09
N ILE A 261 2.74 15.48 -16.80
CA ILE A 261 1.27 15.51 -16.97
C ILE A 261 0.78 14.22 -17.66
N ASP A 262 1.48 13.77 -18.69
CA ASP A 262 1.12 12.54 -19.40
C ASP A 262 1.26 11.29 -18.51
N GLU A 263 2.29 11.22 -17.69
CA GLU A 263 2.47 10.13 -16.74
C GLU A 263 1.47 10.19 -15.57
N ALA A 264 1.09 11.41 -15.12
CA ALA A 264 0.16 11.58 -14.01
C ALA A 264 -1.19 10.89 -14.28
N LYS A 265 -1.66 10.89 -15.53
CA LYS A 265 -2.87 10.17 -15.95
C LYS A 265 -2.78 8.67 -15.63
N VAL A 266 -1.59 8.09 -15.76
CA VAL A 266 -1.35 6.67 -15.45
C VAL A 266 -1.14 6.49 -13.95
N MET A 267 -0.39 7.40 -13.31
CA MET A 267 -0.08 7.31 -11.87
C MET A 267 -1.33 7.43 -11.00
N THR A 268 -2.36 8.18 -11.40
CA THR A 268 -3.64 8.25 -10.66
C THR A 268 -4.34 6.90 -10.59
N LYS A 269 -4.06 5.98 -11.51
CA LYS A 269 -4.63 4.63 -11.53
C LYS A 269 -3.88 3.62 -10.64
N LEU A 270 -2.68 3.97 -10.17
CA LEU A 270 -1.94 3.12 -9.23
C LEU A 270 -2.56 3.19 -7.84
N GLN A 271 -2.98 2.05 -7.31
CA GLN A 271 -3.64 1.97 -6.02
C GLN A 271 -3.09 0.81 -5.20
N HIS A 272 -2.58 1.12 -4.03
CA HIS A 272 -2.16 0.12 -3.05
C HIS A 272 -2.23 0.71 -1.63
N PRO A 273 -2.60 -0.08 -0.59
CA PRO A 273 -2.69 0.42 0.80
C PRO A 273 -1.40 1.06 1.33
N ASN A 274 -0.24 0.72 0.78
CA ASN A 274 1.07 1.25 1.19
C ASN A 274 1.72 2.16 0.12
N LEU A 275 0.91 2.75 -0.76
CA LEU A 275 1.30 3.86 -1.63
C LEU A 275 0.43 5.07 -1.33
N VAL A 276 1.05 6.25 -1.27
CA VAL A 276 0.31 7.51 -1.20
C VAL A 276 -0.46 7.68 -2.51
N GLN A 277 -1.78 7.82 -2.41
CA GLN A 277 -2.64 7.95 -3.58
C GLN A 277 -2.42 9.31 -4.25
N LEU A 278 -2.11 9.31 -5.54
CA LEU A 278 -2.19 10.50 -6.37
C LEU A 278 -3.66 10.68 -6.78
N TYR A 279 -4.27 11.78 -6.38
CA TYR A 279 -5.65 12.09 -6.74
C TYR A 279 -5.74 12.73 -8.13
N GLY A 280 -4.85 13.67 -8.42
CA GLY A 280 -4.79 14.35 -9.69
C GLY A 280 -3.81 15.52 -9.68
N VAL A 281 -3.86 16.31 -10.73
CA VAL A 281 -3.02 17.49 -10.91
C VAL A 281 -3.85 18.71 -11.33
N CYS A 282 -3.39 19.91 -10.97
CA CYS A 282 -3.86 21.15 -11.56
C CYS A 282 -2.77 21.63 -12.54
N SER A 283 -2.96 21.35 -13.84
CA SER A 283 -1.94 21.60 -14.84
C SER A 283 -2.24 22.78 -15.76
N LYS A 284 -3.48 23.30 -15.74
CA LYS A 284 -3.91 24.41 -16.60
C LYS A 284 -3.36 25.78 -16.18
N HIS A 285 -2.95 25.91 -14.93
CA HIS A 285 -2.41 27.14 -14.35
C HIS A 285 -1.02 26.88 -13.76
N ARG A 286 -0.24 27.93 -13.58
CA ARG A 286 1.09 27.86 -12.93
C ARG A 286 1.05 28.55 -11.58
N PRO A 287 1.74 28.03 -10.58
CA PRO A 287 2.47 26.74 -10.57
C PRO A 287 1.57 25.51 -10.69
N ILE A 288 2.09 24.39 -11.22
CA ILE A 288 1.37 23.10 -11.22
C ILE A 288 1.17 22.62 -9.79
N TYR A 289 -0.03 22.12 -9.49
CA TYR A 289 -0.32 21.44 -8.23
C TYR A 289 -0.38 19.92 -8.45
N ILE A 290 0.30 19.19 -7.58
CA ILE A 290 0.16 17.73 -7.46
C ILE A 290 -0.66 17.49 -6.21
N VAL A 291 -1.84 16.88 -6.37
CA VAL A 291 -2.82 16.67 -5.29
C VAL A 291 -2.80 15.20 -4.89
N THR A 292 -2.44 14.94 -3.65
CA THR A 292 -2.30 13.57 -3.12
C THR A 292 -3.12 13.38 -1.86
N GLU A 293 -3.22 12.12 -1.43
CA GLU A 293 -3.70 11.73 -0.11
C GLU A 293 -2.93 12.47 1.00
N TYR A 294 -3.63 12.92 2.02
CA TYR A 294 -3.04 13.59 3.18
C TYR A 294 -2.59 12.55 4.23
N MET A 295 -1.36 12.68 4.69
CA MET A 295 -0.74 11.78 5.67
C MET A 295 -0.40 12.57 6.94
N ARG A 296 -1.22 12.40 7.97
CA ARG A 296 -1.25 13.26 9.17
C ARG A 296 0.05 13.33 9.95
N HIS A 297 0.80 12.24 10.02
CA HIS A 297 2.01 12.15 10.84
C HIS A 297 3.30 12.51 10.09
N GLY A 298 3.19 12.96 8.84
CA GLY A 298 4.34 13.40 8.04
C GLY A 298 5.30 12.27 7.68
N SER A 299 6.59 12.58 7.52
CA SER A 299 7.56 11.60 7.04
C SER A 299 7.91 10.51 8.06
N LEU A 300 8.16 9.29 7.55
CA LEU A 300 8.66 8.17 8.35
C LEU A 300 9.97 8.52 9.06
N LEU A 301 10.86 9.25 8.38
CA LEU A 301 12.13 9.70 8.96
C LEU A 301 11.92 10.50 10.25
N THR A 302 11.01 11.47 10.24
CA THR A 302 10.68 12.28 11.40
C THR A 302 9.92 11.47 12.44
N TYR A 303 9.04 10.56 11.99
CA TYR A 303 8.19 9.76 12.86
C TYR A 303 8.96 8.81 13.75
N VAL A 304 10.02 8.15 13.25
CA VAL A 304 10.85 7.22 14.04
C VAL A 304 11.85 7.90 14.97
N ARG A 305 12.12 9.21 14.80
CA ARG A 305 13.05 9.95 15.65
C ARG A 305 12.53 10.12 17.09
N PRO A 306 13.42 10.14 18.11
CA PRO A 306 13.03 10.40 19.50
C PRO A 306 12.32 11.74 19.66
N ARG A 307 11.41 11.83 20.64
CA ARG A 307 10.57 13.03 20.89
C ARG A 307 11.34 14.36 21.01
N GLN A 308 12.55 14.33 21.57
CA GLN A 308 13.38 15.52 21.74
C GLN A 308 13.84 16.13 20.40
N SER A 309 13.81 15.35 19.31
CA SER A 309 14.23 15.77 17.97
C SER A 309 13.05 16.19 17.07
N ARG A 310 11.80 16.14 17.59
CA ARG A 310 10.59 16.48 16.79
C ARG A 310 10.21 17.94 17.01
N PRO A 311 9.75 18.66 15.95
CA PRO A 311 9.11 19.96 16.08
C PRO A 311 7.96 19.93 17.10
N ALA A 312 7.71 21.03 17.79
CA ALA A 312 6.71 21.13 18.86
C ALA A 312 5.28 20.78 18.39
N GLU A 313 4.98 21.03 17.11
CA GLU A 313 3.67 20.84 16.49
C GLU A 313 3.30 19.35 16.29
N VAL A 314 4.28 18.43 16.25
CA VAL A 314 4.08 16.99 16.06
C VAL A 314 3.96 16.21 17.38
N ARG A 315 3.92 16.91 18.53
CA ARG A 315 3.94 16.29 19.87
C ARG A 315 2.64 15.60 20.31
N GLY A 316 1.58 15.66 19.50
CA GLY A 316 0.25 15.12 19.83
C GLY A 316 0.01 13.64 19.51
N GLY A 317 1.00 12.89 19.03
CA GLY A 317 0.87 11.47 18.64
C GLY A 317 1.64 10.52 19.54
N THR A 318 1.43 9.22 19.37
CA THR A 318 2.06 8.09 20.06
C THR A 318 3.55 8.30 20.36
N SER A 319 3.97 7.99 21.58
CA SER A 319 5.35 8.14 22.07
C SER A 319 6.33 7.36 21.17
N ALA A 320 7.40 8.00 20.70
CA ALA A 320 8.51 7.32 20.02
C ALA A 320 9.12 6.21 20.88
N ASP A 321 8.99 6.32 22.20
CA ASP A 321 9.39 5.30 23.18
C ASP A 321 8.51 4.03 23.13
N GLN A 322 7.36 4.08 22.40
CA GLN A 322 6.46 2.95 22.20
C GLN A 322 6.74 2.20 20.87
N LEU A 323 7.65 2.68 20.00
CA LEU A 323 8.00 2.00 18.75
C LEU A 323 9.02 0.89 19.04
N GLY A 324 8.54 -0.27 19.52
CA GLY A 324 9.39 -1.45 19.69
C GLY A 324 9.93 -2.00 18.36
N PRO A 325 10.89 -2.94 18.41
CA PRO A 325 11.49 -3.54 17.20
C PRO A 325 10.45 -4.15 16.25
N GLY A 326 9.38 -4.76 16.79
CA GLY A 326 8.28 -5.33 16.00
C GLY A 326 7.51 -4.29 15.21
N VAL A 327 7.27 -3.09 15.79
CA VAL A 327 6.60 -1.99 15.07
C VAL A 327 7.49 -1.45 13.96
N LEU A 328 8.80 -1.30 14.22
CA LEU A 328 9.75 -0.85 13.20
C LEU A 328 9.85 -1.84 12.04
N LEU A 329 9.84 -3.14 12.35
CA LEU A 329 9.82 -4.19 11.33
C LEU A 329 8.53 -4.16 10.50
N ASP A 330 7.37 -3.99 11.16
CA ASP A 330 6.08 -3.87 10.45
C ASP A 330 6.07 -2.65 9.51
N MET A 331 6.62 -1.51 9.92
CA MET A 331 6.77 -0.33 9.05
C MET A 331 7.61 -0.64 7.82
N CYS A 332 8.73 -1.36 7.96
CA CYS A 332 9.56 -1.79 6.84
C CYS A 332 8.80 -2.78 5.91
N ILE A 333 8.03 -3.71 6.47
CA ILE A 333 7.19 -4.64 5.71
C ILE A 333 6.14 -3.88 4.89
N GLN A 334 5.53 -2.85 5.45
CA GLN A 334 4.55 -2.01 4.75
C GLN A 334 5.18 -1.28 3.55
N VAL A 335 6.38 -0.69 3.72
CA VAL A 335 7.14 -0.09 2.60
C VAL A 335 7.44 -1.16 1.54
N CYS A 336 7.90 -2.34 1.95
CA CYS A 336 8.20 -3.45 1.04
C CYS A 336 6.95 -3.91 0.26
N LYS A 337 5.76 -3.93 0.86
CA LYS A 337 4.49 -4.23 0.18
C LYS A 337 4.18 -3.19 -0.91
N GLY A 338 4.32 -1.90 -0.61
CA GLY A 338 4.16 -0.82 -1.58
C GLY A 338 5.15 -0.95 -2.75
N MET A 339 6.42 -1.23 -2.46
CA MET A 339 7.46 -1.43 -3.46
C MET A 339 7.26 -2.71 -4.29
N THR A 340 6.72 -3.78 -3.70
CA THR A 340 6.35 -5.00 -4.44
C THR A 340 5.26 -4.69 -5.49
N TYR A 341 4.30 -3.84 -5.13
CA TYR A 341 3.28 -3.40 -6.08
C TYR A 341 3.89 -2.58 -7.22
N LEU A 342 4.77 -1.61 -6.93
CA LEU A 342 5.45 -0.81 -7.95
C LEU A 342 6.32 -1.68 -8.87
N GLU A 343 7.09 -2.62 -8.30
CA GLU A 343 7.91 -3.58 -9.07
C GLU A 343 7.06 -4.40 -10.04
N LYS A 344 5.90 -4.90 -9.59
CA LYS A 344 4.95 -5.65 -10.44
C LYS A 344 4.41 -4.81 -11.61
N HIS A 345 4.25 -3.50 -11.41
CA HIS A 345 3.76 -2.57 -12.43
C HIS A 345 4.88 -1.89 -13.23
N ASN A 346 6.14 -2.36 -13.09
CA ASN A 346 7.32 -1.83 -13.76
C ASN A 346 7.63 -0.35 -13.44
N TYR A 347 7.25 0.11 -12.25
CA TYR A 347 7.59 1.43 -11.74
C TYR A 347 8.87 1.38 -10.92
N ILE A 348 9.78 2.34 -11.17
CA ILE A 348 11.02 2.54 -10.43
C ILE A 348 10.86 3.82 -9.62
N HIS A 349 11.11 3.76 -8.31
CA HIS A 349 10.96 4.91 -7.42
C HIS A 349 12.07 5.96 -7.66
N ARG A 350 13.33 5.53 -7.74
CA ARG A 350 14.57 6.31 -7.94
C ARG A 350 15.04 7.16 -6.75
N ASP A 351 14.19 7.46 -5.78
CA ASP A 351 14.53 8.21 -4.57
C ASP A 351 13.87 7.63 -3.33
N LEU A 352 13.93 6.30 -3.17
CA LEU A 352 13.38 5.62 -2.00
C LEU A 352 14.25 5.90 -0.77
N ALA A 353 13.65 6.52 0.24
CA ALA A 353 14.28 6.87 1.52
C ALA A 353 13.19 7.08 2.58
N ALA A 354 13.57 7.06 3.86
CA ALA A 354 12.59 7.27 4.94
C ALA A 354 11.92 8.66 4.89
N ARG A 355 12.58 9.67 4.32
CA ARG A 355 11.99 11.01 4.07
C ARG A 355 10.85 10.99 3.04
N ASN A 356 10.85 10.03 2.11
CA ASN A 356 9.86 9.86 1.05
C ASN A 356 8.84 8.75 1.34
N CYS A 357 8.75 8.30 2.58
CA CYS A 357 7.64 7.50 3.09
C CYS A 357 6.88 8.34 4.11
N LEU A 358 5.56 8.25 4.10
CA LEU A 358 4.69 9.02 4.97
C LEU A 358 3.91 8.10 5.90
N VAL A 359 3.50 8.65 7.04
CA VAL A 359 2.81 7.89 8.10
C VAL A 359 1.42 8.46 8.34
N ALA A 360 0.42 7.61 8.31
CA ALA A 360 -0.95 7.88 8.70
C ALA A 360 -1.23 7.35 10.12
N GLU A 361 -2.49 7.38 10.55
CA GLU A 361 -2.91 6.80 11.82
C GLU A 361 -2.53 5.32 11.94
N GLU A 362 -2.47 4.80 13.14
CA GLU A 362 -2.19 3.39 13.45
C GLU A 362 -0.88 2.86 12.88
N ASN A 363 0.15 3.69 12.76
CA ASN A 363 1.44 3.34 12.16
C ASN A 363 1.35 2.85 10.71
N VAL A 364 0.33 3.27 9.95
CA VAL A 364 0.23 2.96 8.52
C VAL A 364 1.30 3.75 7.77
N VAL A 365 2.17 3.03 7.06
CA VAL A 365 3.24 3.62 6.25
C VAL A 365 2.92 3.48 4.77
N LYS A 366 3.09 4.57 4.03
CA LYS A 366 2.90 4.61 2.58
C LYS A 366 4.10 5.23 1.89
N VAL A 367 4.51 4.64 0.78
CA VAL A 367 5.55 5.18 -0.11
C VAL A 367 4.98 6.36 -0.88
N ALA A 368 5.73 7.47 -0.91
CA ALA A 368 5.34 8.71 -1.57
C ALA A 368 6.31 9.09 -2.69
N ASP A 369 5.91 10.02 -3.54
CA ASP A 369 6.75 10.64 -4.59
C ASP A 369 7.44 9.65 -5.55
N PHE A 370 6.90 8.43 -5.71
CA PHE A 370 7.45 7.41 -6.61
C PHE A 370 7.44 7.89 -8.06
N GLY A 371 8.57 7.71 -8.75
CA GLY A 371 8.74 8.07 -10.15
C GLY A 371 8.94 9.58 -10.43
N LEU A 372 8.67 10.48 -9.48
CA LEU A 372 8.79 11.94 -9.71
C LEU A 372 10.22 12.39 -10.01
N ALA A 373 11.23 11.69 -9.52
CA ALA A 373 12.64 12.01 -9.74
C ALA A 373 13.04 12.01 -11.23
N ARG A 374 12.29 11.33 -12.11
CA ARG A 374 12.51 11.32 -13.57
C ARG A 374 12.28 12.67 -14.23
N TYR A 375 11.40 13.47 -13.66
CA TYR A 375 10.95 14.74 -14.27
C TYR A 375 11.68 15.96 -13.75
N VAL A 376 12.60 15.77 -12.81
CA VAL A 376 13.39 16.86 -12.24
C VAL A 376 14.43 17.33 -13.25
N LEU A 377 14.41 18.63 -13.58
CA LEU A 377 15.33 19.26 -14.54
C LEU A 377 16.66 19.74 -13.91
N ASP A 378 16.80 19.63 -12.58
CA ASP A 378 18.02 20.06 -11.89
C ASP A 378 19.14 19.03 -12.09
N ASP A 379 20.13 19.35 -12.88
CA ASP A 379 21.31 18.51 -13.17
C ASP A 379 22.07 18.11 -11.90
N GLN A 380 22.05 18.93 -10.86
CA GLN A 380 22.67 18.61 -9.57
C GLN A 380 21.92 17.53 -8.79
N TYR A 381 20.65 17.33 -9.09
CA TYR A 381 19.82 16.27 -8.50
C TYR A 381 19.83 15.01 -9.37
N THR A 382 19.77 15.14 -10.67
CA THR A 382 19.66 13.99 -11.60
C THR A 382 21.00 13.34 -11.93
N SER A 383 22.09 14.10 -11.85
CA SER A 383 23.46 13.60 -12.08
C SER A 383 24.05 12.96 -10.83
N SER A 384 24.65 11.79 -10.97
CA SER A 384 25.35 11.11 -9.86
C SER A 384 26.52 11.91 -9.27
N GLY A 385 27.06 12.87 -10.03
CA GLY A 385 28.07 13.85 -9.57
C GLY A 385 27.48 15.11 -8.94
N GLY A 386 26.16 15.32 -8.99
CA GLY A 386 25.49 16.51 -8.47
C GLY A 386 25.46 16.57 -6.95
N THR A 387 25.55 17.79 -6.39
CA THR A 387 25.58 18.00 -4.93
C THR A 387 24.29 17.63 -4.22
N LYS A 388 23.17 17.62 -4.94
CA LYS A 388 21.81 17.32 -4.44
C LYS A 388 21.38 15.86 -4.67
N PHE A 389 22.16 15.10 -5.44
CA PHE A 389 21.85 13.70 -5.72
C PHE A 389 21.89 12.85 -4.43
N PRO A 390 20.96 11.88 -4.22
CA PRO A 390 20.86 11.09 -3.00
C PRO A 390 21.93 9.98 -2.92
N ILE A 391 23.22 10.36 -2.94
CA ILE A 391 24.39 9.46 -3.02
C ILE A 391 24.34 8.38 -1.94
N LYS A 392 23.92 8.71 -0.71
CA LYS A 392 23.92 7.80 0.42
C LYS A 392 22.88 6.67 0.32
N TRP A 393 21.95 6.74 -0.64
CA TRP A 393 20.94 5.71 -0.93
C TRP A 393 21.21 5.00 -2.27
N ALA A 394 22.26 5.38 -2.99
CA ALA A 394 22.52 4.90 -4.33
C ALA A 394 23.48 3.70 -4.36
N PRO A 395 23.20 2.67 -5.19
CA PRO A 395 24.09 1.54 -5.43
C PRO A 395 25.23 1.88 -6.41
N PRO A 396 26.25 1.00 -6.51
CA PRO A 396 27.41 1.23 -7.40
C PRO A 396 27.04 1.52 -8.86
N GLU A 397 26.08 0.79 -9.43
CA GLU A 397 25.66 0.96 -10.84
C GLU A 397 24.96 2.29 -11.10
N VAL A 398 24.30 2.86 -10.08
CA VAL A 398 23.71 4.21 -10.18
C VAL A 398 24.78 5.27 -10.04
N LEU A 399 25.71 5.12 -9.09
CA LEU A 399 26.80 6.05 -8.87
C LEU A 399 27.75 6.14 -10.07
N ASN A 400 28.00 5.00 -10.76
CA ASN A 400 28.95 4.92 -11.86
C ASN A 400 28.32 5.21 -13.23
N TYR A 401 27.06 4.76 -13.46
CA TYR A 401 26.47 4.70 -14.79
C TYR A 401 25.05 5.24 -14.87
N THR A 402 24.51 5.76 -13.77
CA THR A 402 23.13 6.24 -13.66
C THR A 402 22.09 5.17 -14.09
N ARG A 403 22.39 3.88 -13.83
CA ARG A 403 21.54 2.75 -14.20
C ARG A 403 20.52 2.47 -13.11
N PHE A 404 19.35 3.08 -13.23
CA PHE A 404 18.23 2.81 -12.32
C PHE A 404 17.44 1.57 -12.74
N SER A 405 17.06 0.78 -11.74
CA SER A 405 16.19 -0.39 -11.90
C SER A 405 15.43 -0.66 -10.59
N SER A 406 14.53 -1.65 -10.58
CA SER A 406 13.95 -2.13 -9.32
C SER A 406 15.02 -2.61 -8.33
N LYS A 407 16.18 -3.08 -8.81
CA LYS A 407 17.30 -3.50 -7.98
C LYS A 407 18.08 -2.33 -7.36
N SER A 408 18.08 -1.15 -7.98
CA SER A 408 18.58 0.06 -7.33
C SER A 408 17.63 0.56 -6.22
N ASP A 409 16.32 0.40 -6.39
CA ASP A 409 15.34 0.64 -5.34
C ASP A 409 15.48 -0.35 -4.18
N VAL A 410 15.83 -1.61 -4.45
CA VAL A 410 16.14 -2.62 -3.42
C VAL A 410 17.33 -2.19 -2.57
N TRP A 411 18.42 -1.68 -3.16
CA TRP A 411 19.54 -1.14 -2.41
C TRP A 411 19.09 0.02 -1.49
N ALA A 412 18.35 0.98 -2.05
CA ALA A 412 17.82 2.11 -1.30
C ALA A 412 16.88 1.66 -0.16
N PHE A 413 16.09 0.61 -0.36
CA PHE A 413 15.26 -0.01 0.67
C PHE A 413 16.08 -0.55 1.85
N GLY A 414 17.22 -1.19 1.57
CA GLY A 414 18.14 -1.61 2.64
C GLY A 414 18.63 -0.42 3.48
N VAL A 415 18.95 0.71 2.82
CA VAL A 415 19.34 1.96 3.52
C VAL A 415 18.16 2.52 4.32
N LEU A 416 16.95 2.50 3.77
CA LEU A 416 15.73 2.90 4.48
C LEU A 416 15.49 2.06 5.74
N MET A 417 15.65 0.73 5.66
CA MET A 417 15.57 -0.15 6.84
C MET A 417 16.59 0.27 7.89
N TRP A 418 17.81 0.60 7.49
CA TRP A 418 18.84 1.09 8.39
C TRP A 418 18.45 2.43 9.03
N GLU A 419 17.86 3.38 8.28
CA GLU A 419 17.31 4.63 8.82
C GLU A 419 16.25 4.36 9.90
N VAL A 420 15.34 3.43 9.65
CA VAL A 420 14.27 3.06 10.59
C VAL A 420 14.85 2.45 11.87
N PHE A 421 15.73 1.46 11.78
CA PHE A 421 16.32 0.76 12.92
C PHE A 421 17.39 1.56 13.67
N THR A 422 17.87 2.68 13.10
CA THR A 422 18.72 3.67 13.80
C THR A 422 17.93 4.85 14.34
N ARG A 423 16.60 4.82 14.29
CA ARG A 423 15.75 5.94 14.73
C ARG A 423 16.06 7.23 13.99
N GLY A 424 16.22 7.15 12.66
CA GLY A 424 16.38 8.31 11.78
C GLY A 424 17.78 8.92 11.76
N LYS A 425 18.83 8.14 12.03
CA LYS A 425 20.20 8.60 11.83
C LYS A 425 20.49 8.81 10.34
N VAL A 426 21.40 9.72 10.05
CA VAL A 426 21.90 9.95 8.68
C VAL A 426 22.82 8.79 8.29
N PRO A 427 22.58 8.12 7.15
CA PRO A 427 23.47 7.06 6.66
C PRO A 427 24.92 7.59 6.49
N TYR A 428 25.91 6.78 6.86
CA TYR A 428 27.34 7.12 6.81
C TYR A 428 27.73 8.37 7.65
N GLY A 429 26.83 8.90 8.47
CA GLY A 429 27.10 10.01 9.38
C GLY A 429 27.64 11.25 8.69
N LYS A 430 28.82 11.72 9.14
CA LYS A 430 29.48 12.95 8.66
C LYS A 430 30.40 12.74 7.44
N MET A 431 30.45 11.51 6.89
CA MET A 431 31.28 11.23 5.70
C MET A 431 30.86 12.09 4.52
N LYS A 432 31.86 12.61 3.78
CA LYS A 432 31.64 13.35 2.54
C LYS A 432 31.12 12.41 1.44
N ASN A 433 30.40 12.95 0.47
CA ASN A 433 29.85 12.15 -0.62
C ASN A 433 30.92 11.34 -1.37
N SER A 434 32.11 11.90 -1.62
CA SER A 434 33.23 11.20 -2.25
C SER A 434 33.70 9.99 -1.43
N GLU A 435 33.78 10.13 -0.11
CA GLU A 435 34.18 9.04 0.78
C GLU A 435 33.14 7.92 0.79
N VAL A 436 31.83 8.28 0.74
CA VAL A 436 30.74 7.31 0.63
C VAL A 436 30.82 6.55 -0.71
N VAL A 437 31.04 7.24 -1.82
CA VAL A 437 31.22 6.62 -3.13
C VAL A 437 32.38 5.60 -3.10
N ASP A 438 33.55 6.01 -2.59
CA ASP A 438 34.70 5.12 -2.47
C ASP A 438 34.42 3.88 -1.61
N MET A 439 33.72 4.08 -0.51
CA MET A 439 33.34 3.01 0.42
C MET A 439 32.41 1.98 -0.23
N VAL A 440 31.34 2.49 -0.90
CA VAL A 440 30.36 1.65 -1.59
C VAL A 440 31.00 0.89 -2.76
N GLN A 441 31.86 1.52 -3.54
CA GLN A 441 32.58 0.88 -4.66
C GLN A 441 33.52 -0.23 -4.20
N LYS A 442 34.11 -0.10 -3.01
CA LYS A 442 34.95 -1.13 -2.38
C LYS A 442 34.13 -2.26 -1.73
N GLY A 443 32.81 -2.23 -1.83
CA GLY A 443 31.92 -3.24 -1.27
C GLY A 443 31.67 -3.10 0.23
N HIS A 444 32.05 -1.99 0.86
CA HIS A 444 31.71 -1.74 2.25
C HIS A 444 30.25 -1.27 2.35
N VAL A 445 29.59 -1.72 3.40
CA VAL A 445 28.18 -1.42 3.67
C VAL A 445 27.99 -0.82 5.06
N LEU A 446 26.81 -0.27 5.33
CA LEU A 446 26.47 0.27 6.64
C LEU A 446 26.56 -0.79 7.74
N GLU A 447 27.05 -0.39 8.91
CA GLU A 447 27.15 -1.28 10.07
C GLU A 447 25.78 -1.61 10.66
N LYS A 448 25.71 -2.76 11.37
CA LYS A 448 24.48 -3.20 12.03
C LYS A 448 24.00 -2.18 13.07
N PRO A 449 22.73 -1.70 13.00
CA PRO A 449 22.16 -0.90 14.06
C PRO A 449 22.15 -1.63 15.40
N LYS A 450 22.38 -0.93 16.51
CA LYS A 450 22.52 -1.56 17.84
C LYS A 450 21.29 -2.37 18.27
N GLU A 451 20.09 -1.87 17.98
CA GLU A 451 18.82 -2.49 18.36
C GLU A 451 18.26 -3.43 17.27
N CYS A 452 19.01 -3.65 16.20
CA CYS A 452 18.58 -4.47 15.08
C CYS A 452 18.96 -5.95 15.31
N LEU A 453 18.02 -6.86 15.08
CA LEU A 453 18.27 -8.30 15.11
C LEU A 453 19.17 -8.72 13.95
N ASN A 454 19.91 -9.82 14.12
CA ASN A 454 20.81 -10.32 13.10
C ASN A 454 20.07 -10.74 11.82
N GLU A 455 18.90 -11.33 11.97
CA GLU A 455 18.00 -11.74 10.88
C GLU A 455 17.62 -10.54 10.00
N ILE A 456 17.21 -9.43 10.62
CA ILE A 456 16.85 -8.19 9.91
C ILE A 456 18.08 -7.58 9.24
N TYR A 457 19.22 -7.57 9.91
CA TYR A 457 20.46 -7.06 9.31
C TYR A 457 20.95 -7.93 8.15
N ASN A 458 20.71 -9.24 8.18
CA ASN A 458 20.99 -10.12 7.04
C ASN A 458 20.16 -9.74 5.81
N VAL A 459 18.90 -9.37 6.00
CA VAL A 459 18.05 -8.83 4.91
C VAL A 459 18.63 -7.54 4.35
N MET A 460 19.06 -6.59 5.22
CA MET A 460 19.72 -5.36 4.76
C MET A 460 20.97 -5.68 3.91
N LYS A 461 21.82 -6.61 4.36
CA LYS A 461 23.02 -7.03 3.60
C LYS A 461 22.67 -7.66 2.26
N ALA A 462 21.57 -8.42 2.18
CA ALA A 462 21.10 -8.97 0.91
C ALA A 462 20.69 -7.87 -0.07
N CYS A 463 20.10 -6.76 0.42
CA CYS A 463 19.81 -5.59 -0.40
C CYS A 463 21.06 -4.89 -0.92
N TRP A 464 22.19 -4.98 -0.22
CA TRP A 464 23.46 -4.32 -0.54
C TRP A 464 24.48 -5.24 -1.24
N ARG A 465 24.04 -6.32 -1.87
CA ARG A 465 24.93 -7.10 -2.74
C ARG A 465 25.39 -6.22 -3.89
N HIS A 466 26.69 -6.34 -4.23
CA HIS A 466 27.33 -5.44 -5.18
C HIS A 466 26.68 -5.53 -6.57
N ALA A 467 26.51 -6.75 -7.09
CA ALA A 467 25.87 -6.99 -8.36
C ALA A 467 24.33 -6.89 -8.22
N PRO A 468 23.65 -6.09 -9.07
CA PRO A 468 22.18 -5.90 -8.99
C PRO A 468 21.39 -7.21 -9.10
N GLU A 469 21.85 -8.13 -9.96
CA GLU A 469 21.23 -9.45 -10.19
C GLU A 469 21.22 -10.34 -8.95
N ASP A 470 22.19 -10.18 -8.04
CA ASP A 470 22.29 -10.95 -6.80
C ASP A 470 21.35 -10.44 -5.71
N ARG A 471 20.82 -9.22 -5.85
CA ARG A 471 19.88 -8.65 -4.88
C ARG A 471 18.51 -9.30 -5.03
N PRO A 472 17.81 -9.61 -3.92
CA PRO A 472 16.45 -10.14 -3.96
C PRO A 472 15.48 -9.18 -4.65
N SER A 473 14.35 -9.69 -5.14
CA SER A 473 13.22 -8.86 -5.55
C SER A 473 12.43 -8.37 -4.33
N PHE A 474 11.62 -7.32 -4.48
CA PHE A 474 10.75 -6.87 -3.39
C PHE A 474 9.75 -7.96 -2.97
N ARG A 475 9.31 -8.81 -3.89
CA ARG A 475 8.46 -9.97 -3.56
C ARG A 475 9.16 -10.91 -2.59
N LEU A 476 10.42 -11.28 -2.84
CA LEU A 476 11.21 -12.15 -1.96
C LEU A 476 11.50 -11.47 -0.62
N LEU A 477 11.87 -10.19 -0.62
CA LEU A 477 12.08 -9.41 0.61
C LEU A 477 10.83 -9.37 1.49
N LYS A 478 9.65 -9.20 0.89
CA LYS A 478 8.39 -9.23 1.63
C LYS A 478 8.17 -10.58 2.31
N GLU A 479 8.43 -11.69 1.62
CA GLU A 479 8.30 -13.04 2.17
C GLU A 479 9.30 -13.26 3.32
N GLU A 480 10.56 -12.88 3.13
CA GLU A 480 11.62 -13.01 4.13
C GLU A 480 11.36 -12.17 5.39
N LEU A 481 11.04 -10.89 5.24
CA LEU A 481 10.71 -10.00 6.35
C LEU A 481 9.46 -10.46 7.11
N SER A 482 8.45 -10.98 6.41
CA SER A 482 7.28 -11.56 7.05
C SER A 482 7.64 -12.81 7.85
N GLY A 483 8.55 -13.66 7.35
CA GLY A 483 9.08 -14.80 8.08
C GLY A 483 9.82 -14.40 9.36
N VAL A 484 10.68 -13.37 9.28
CA VAL A 484 11.38 -12.81 10.46
C VAL A 484 10.37 -12.26 11.47
N ALA A 485 9.34 -11.54 11.02
CA ALA A 485 8.31 -11.02 11.92
C ALA A 485 7.59 -12.15 12.68
N HIS A 486 7.37 -13.30 12.06
CA HIS A 486 6.77 -14.45 12.71
C HIS A 486 7.67 -15.08 13.77
N SER A 487 8.97 -15.24 13.48
CA SER A 487 9.91 -15.86 14.42
C SER A 487 10.18 -14.96 15.63
N VAL A 488 10.25 -13.64 15.43
CA VAL A 488 10.57 -12.64 16.47
C VAL A 488 9.38 -12.29 17.37
N LEU A 489 8.15 -12.46 16.88
CA LEU A 489 6.93 -12.11 17.58
C LEU A 489 6.17 -13.34 18.13
N ALA A 490 6.71 -14.55 17.94
CA ALA A 490 6.19 -15.78 18.51
C ALA A 490 6.65 -15.99 19.98
N ASP A 491 7.68 -15.27 20.41
CA ASP A 491 8.16 -15.18 21.78
C ASP A 491 7.57 -13.94 22.50
#